data_95236b2e691cf20b3ec430da8398d27b
#
_entry.id   95236b2e691cf20b3ec430da8398d27b
#
_cell.length_a   1.000
_cell.length_b   1.000
_cell.length_c   1.000
_cell.angle_alpha   90.00
_cell.angle_beta   90.00
_cell.angle_gamma   90.00
#
_symmetry.space_group_name_H-M   'P 1'
#
loop_
_entity.id
_entity.type
_entity.pdbx_description
1 polymer ?
#
loop_
_entity_poly.entity_id
_entity_poly.type
_entity_poly.pdbx_seq_one_letter_code
_entity_poly.pdbx_strand_id
1 'polypeptide(L)'
;DLISVFALLLILQISLYSEPTVAAESQNPPLRFLFTRFFYFWQQPHISFRWLILLLFVFIPSGMVVSSFIPRLNALGLSSQHIGLLLSVFEPLCAITFAPLSGLLLKKYSRFSVTQWVLFSQIFAFCLFILFEYVGTDFPYLIAVPILLLSMTYALLVPCLLAIILDYSSKAYATLDSSLQFSVALLGAYLAGFISLRLINTWGYVTVYWIVATIA
;
A
#
# COMPACT_ATOMS: atom_id res chain seq x y z
N ASP A 1 -19.88 19.19 -8.76
CA ASP A 1 -18.84 18.15 -8.93
C ASP A 1 -18.84 17.20 -7.74
N LEU A 2 -18.83 15.89 -7.99
CA LEU A 2 -18.85 14.84 -6.96
C LEU A 2 -17.70 15.01 -5.96
N ILE A 3 -16.54 15.46 -6.44
CA ILE A 3 -15.34 15.72 -5.64
C ILE A 3 -15.59 16.85 -4.64
N SER A 4 -16.29 17.91 -5.06
CA SER A 4 -16.61 19.05 -4.18
C SER A 4 -17.59 18.64 -3.09
N VAL A 5 -18.57 17.80 -3.40
CA VAL A 5 -19.51 17.27 -2.40
C VAL A 5 -18.79 16.37 -1.39
N PHE A 6 -17.87 15.49 -1.85
CA PHE A 6 -17.09 14.61 -0.99
C PHE A 6 -16.13 15.42 -0.08
N ALA A 7 -15.46 16.44 -0.62
CA ALA A 7 -14.61 17.34 0.16
C ALA A 7 -15.42 18.09 1.22
N LEU A 8 -16.63 18.55 0.89
CA LEU A 8 -17.52 19.24 1.81
C LEU A 8 -18.01 18.31 2.93
N LEU A 9 -18.34 17.06 2.61
CA LEU A 9 -18.70 16.03 3.59
C LEU A 9 -17.53 15.71 4.54
N LEU A 10 -16.30 15.60 4.03
CA LEU A 10 -15.11 15.40 4.85
C LEU A 10 -14.86 16.57 5.80
N ILE A 11 -14.97 17.81 5.30
CA ILE A 11 -14.82 19.04 6.12
C ILE A 11 -15.90 19.08 7.20
N LEU A 12 -17.14 18.75 6.85
CA LEU A 12 -18.25 18.69 7.80
C LEU A 12 -18.02 17.62 8.87
N GLN A 13 -17.57 16.44 8.47
CA GLN A 13 -17.26 15.33 9.39
C GLN A 13 -16.12 15.69 10.34
N ILE A 14 -15.06 16.36 9.85
CA ILE A 14 -13.95 16.83 10.68
C ILE A 14 -14.43 17.93 11.63
N SER A 15 -15.29 18.85 11.18
CA SER A 15 -15.80 19.94 12.02
C SER A 15 -16.79 19.48 13.09
N LEU A 16 -17.49 18.36 12.87
CA LEU A 16 -18.40 17.74 13.85
C LEU A 16 -17.68 16.78 14.79
N TYR A 17 -16.45 16.40 14.48
CA TYR A 17 -15.63 15.56 15.34
C TYR A 17 -15.05 16.42 16.47
N SER A 18 -15.66 16.38 17.65
CA SER A 18 -15.05 16.93 18.84
C SER A 18 -13.95 15.98 19.28
N GLU A 19 -12.70 16.37 19.11
CA GLU A 19 -11.58 15.61 19.69
C GLU A 19 -11.82 15.48 21.21
N PRO A 20 -11.72 14.25 21.75
CA PRO A 20 -11.66 14.12 23.19
C PRO A 20 -10.49 14.98 23.66
N THR A 21 -10.73 15.86 24.61
CA THR A 21 -9.70 16.72 25.22
C THR A 21 -8.64 15.85 25.85
N VAL A 22 -7.72 15.37 25.02
CA VAL A 22 -6.45 14.85 25.50
C VAL A 22 -5.76 16.07 26.07
N ALA A 23 -5.51 16.07 27.38
CA ALA A 23 -4.79 17.14 28.05
C ALA A 23 -3.54 17.42 27.24
N ALA A 24 -3.60 18.54 26.50
CA ALA A 24 -2.58 18.90 25.53
C ALA A 24 -1.40 19.54 26.26
N GLU A 25 -0.56 18.70 26.82
CA GLU A 25 0.87 19.00 26.88
C GLU A 25 1.52 18.76 25.50
N SER A 26 0.87 19.20 24.43
CA SER A 26 1.53 19.25 23.14
C SER A 26 2.32 20.54 23.04
N GLN A 27 3.46 20.60 23.67
CA GLN A 27 4.54 21.42 23.17
C GLN A 27 4.82 20.90 21.76
N ASN A 28 4.44 21.68 20.73
CA ASN A 28 4.80 21.35 19.35
C ASN A 28 6.32 21.13 19.29
N PRO A 29 6.81 19.91 19.10
CA PRO A 29 8.23 19.67 19.17
C PRO A 29 8.92 20.45 18.06
N PRO A 30 10.03 21.15 18.33
CA PRO A 30 10.74 21.89 17.29
C PRO A 30 11.15 20.94 16.16
N LEU A 31 11.17 21.44 14.90
CA LEU A 31 11.54 20.63 13.72
C LEU A 31 12.84 19.83 13.92
N ARG A 32 13.81 20.40 14.63
CA ARG A 32 15.05 19.71 14.98
C ARG A 32 14.81 18.45 15.80
N PHE A 33 13.80 18.44 16.67
CA PHE A 33 13.42 17.25 17.43
C PHE A 33 12.89 16.13 16.53
N LEU A 34 12.11 16.47 15.50
CA LEU A 34 11.57 15.49 14.54
C LEU A 34 12.70 14.78 13.78
N PHE A 35 13.72 15.52 13.31
CA PHE A 35 14.90 14.94 12.68
C PHE A 35 15.72 14.06 13.62
N THR A 36 15.95 14.55 14.85
CA THR A 36 16.70 13.77 15.86
C THR A 36 15.92 12.49 16.22
N ARG A 37 14.60 12.59 16.35
CA ARG A 37 13.73 11.46 16.64
C ARG A 37 13.75 10.39 15.54
N PHE A 38 13.82 10.80 14.26
CA PHE A 38 13.96 9.88 13.14
C PHE A 38 15.16 8.94 13.31
N PHE A 39 16.34 9.49 13.60
CA PHE A 39 17.53 8.68 13.80
C PHE A 39 17.48 7.88 15.11
N TYR A 40 16.98 8.48 16.18
CA TYR A 40 16.87 7.82 17.48
C TYR A 40 15.89 6.64 17.47
N PHE A 41 14.81 6.73 16.70
CA PHE A 41 13.81 5.64 16.57
C PHE A 41 14.50 4.34 16.14
N TRP A 42 15.35 4.37 15.13
CA TRP A 42 16.03 3.19 14.61
C TRP A 42 17.15 2.65 15.50
N GLN A 43 17.56 3.40 16.51
CA GLN A 43 18.57 2.99 17.51
C GLN A 43 17.95 2.35 18.74
N GLN A 44 16.63 2.26 18.84
CA GLN A 44 15.98 1.67 19.99
C GLN A 44 16.23 0.15 20.05
N PRO A 45 16.53 -0.42 21.24
CA PRO A 45 16.95 -1.82 21.37
C PRO A 45 15.88 -2.83 20.96
N HIS A 46 14.60 -2.44 20.95
CA HIS A 46 13.49 -3.28 20.50
C HIS A 46 13.21 -3.16 18.99
N ILE A 47 13.83 -2.19 18.29
CA ILE A 47 13.72 -2.02 16.85
C ILE A 47 14.90 -2.74 16.19
N SER A 48 14.63 -3.88 15.56
CA SER A 48 15.65 -4.63 14.86
C SER A 48 15.90 -4.03 13.46
N PHE A 49 17.17 -4.06 13.03
CA PHE A 49 17.52 -3.74 11.62
C PHE A 49 16.74 -4.63 10.62
N ARG A 50 16.39 -5.86 11.01
CA ARG A 50 15.52 -6.74 10.20
C ARG A 50 14.15 -6.14 9.98
N TRP A 51 13.60 -5.42 10.96
CA TRP A 51 12.32 -4.72 10.83
C TRP A 51 12.38 -3.60 9.79
N LEU A 52 13.46 -2.82 9.79
CA LEU A 52 13.69 -1.78 8.78
C LEU A 52 13.75 -2.39 7.37
N ILE A 53 14.48 -3.50 7.19
CA ILE A 53 14.55 -4.20 5.91
C ILE A 53 13.15 -4.69 5.51
N LEU A 54 12.41 -5.33 6.41
CA LEU A 54 11.07 -5.81 6.13
C LEU A 54 10.15 -4.67 5.67
N LEU A 55 10.15 -3.54 6.37
CA LEU A 55 9.36 -2.38 5.98
C LEU A 55 9.74 -1.87 4.59
N LEU A 56 11.03 -1.77 4.31
CA LEU A 56 11.52 -1.30 3.00
C LEU A 56 11.06 -2.23 1.86
N PHE A 57 11.02 -3.53 2.11
CA PHE A 57 10.75 -4.53 1.08
C PHE A 57 9.28 -4.92 0.94
N VAL A 58 8.44 -4.73 1.97
CA VAL A 58 7.06 -5.23 2.02
C VAL A 58 6.18 -4.76 0.85
N PHE A 59 6.39 -3.53 0.37
CA PHE A 59 5.62 -2.96 -0.73
C PHE A 59 6.38 -2.93 -2.07
N ILE A 60 7.61 -3.43 -2.15
CA ILE A 60 8.38 -3.45 -3.40
C ILE A 60 7.62 -4.19 -4.50
N PRO A 61 7.14 -5.43 -4.29
CA PRO A 61 6.45 -6.17 -5.35
C PRO A 61 5.21 -5.42 -5.85
N SER A 62 4.38 -4.94 -4.93
CA SER A 62 3.17 -4.18 -5.26
C SER A 62 3.50 -2.85 -5.96
N GLY A 63 4.52 -2.12 -5.51
CA GLY A 63 4.96 -0.87 -6.12
C GLY A 63 5.45 -1.06 -7.56
N MET A 64 6.17 -2.15 -7.83
CA MET A 64 6.60 -2.51 -9.20
C MET A 64 5.42 -2.78 -10.13
N VAL A 65 4.41 -3.51 -9.66
CA VAL A 65 3.23 -3.85 -10.50
C VAL A 65 2.30 -2.65 -10.66
N VAL A 66 1.98 -1.93 -9.59
CA VAL A 66 1.08 -0.77 -9.64
C VAL A 66 1.60 0.32 -10.59
N SER A 67 2.90 0.58 -10.60
CA SER A 67 3.50 1.56 -11.53
C SER A 67 3.35 1.17 -13.00
N SER A 68 3.18 -0.12 -13.29
CA SER A 68 2.99 -0.65 -14.64
C SER A 68 1.54 -0.57 -15.15
N PHE A 69 0.54 -0.32 -14.28
CA PHE A 69 -0.87 -0.36 -14.65
C PHE A 69 -1.20 0.55 -15.82
N ILE A 70 -0.96 1.85 -15.69
CA ILE A 70 -1.31 2.83 -16.72
C ILE A 70 -0.57 2.55 -18.04
N PRO A 71 0.76 2.38 -18.06
CA PRO A 71 1.47 2.05 -19.28
C PRO A 71 0.95 0.75 -19.93
N ARG A 72 0.67 -0.28 -19.13
CA ARG A 72 0.19 -1.56 -19.66
C ARG A 72 -1.22 -1.47 -20.23
N LEU A 73 -2.14 -0.84 -19.51
CA LEU A 73 -3.52 -0.64 -19.99
C LEU A 73 -3.56 0.17 -21.28
N ASN A 74 -2.73 1.21 -21.41
CA ASN A 74 -2.58 1.96 -22.65
C ASN A 74 -2.00 1.09 -23.78
N ALA A 75 -0.99 0.28 -23.51
CA ALA A 75 -0.39 -0.62 -24.49
C ALA A 75 -1.38 -1.70 -25.00
N LEU A 76 -2.35 -2.08 -24.20
CA LEU A 76 -3.45 -2.98 -24.57
C LEU A 76 -4.56 -2.27 -25.36
N GLY A 77 -4.46 -0.98 -25.62
CA GLY A 77 -5.43 -0.21 -26.40
C GLY A 77 -6.72 0.15 -25.63
N LEU A 78 -6.73 0.05 -24.29
CA LEU A 78 -7.89 0.49 -23.52
C LEU A 78 -8.01 2.02 -23.57
N SER A 79 -9.25 2.52 -23.72
CA SER A 79 -9.50 3.95 -23.69
C SER A 79 -9.23 4.56 -22.32
N SER A 80 -8.83 5.83 -22.27
CA SER A 80 -8.60 6.56 -21.01
C SER A 80 -9.81 6.53 -20.09
N GLN A 81 -11.04 6.44 -20.64
CA GLN A 81 -12.26 6.31 -19.87
C GLN A 81 -12.33 4.97 -19.12
N HIS A 82 -12.00 3.85 -19.77
CA HIS A 82 -11.97 2.52 -19.14
C HIS A 82 -10.87 2.43 -18.08
N ILE A 83 -9.68 3.00 -18.38
CA ILE A 83 -8.56 3.06 -17.42
C ILE A 83 -8.96 3.88 -16.20
N GLY A 84 -9.55 5.06 -16.41
CA GLY A 84 -10.03 5.92 -15.32
C GLY A 84 -11.10 5.22 -14.48
N LEU A 85 -12.04 4.51 -15.10
CA LEU A 85 -13.09 3.79 -14.38
C LEU A 85 -12.51 2.64 -13.55
N LEU A 86 -11.57 1.89 -14.09
CA LEU A 86 -10.90 0.79 -13.38
C LEU A 86 -10.13 1.29 -12.16
N LEU A 87 -9.27 2.31 -12.34
CA LEU A 87 -8.35 2.75 -11.29
C LEU A 87 -8.99 3.77 -10.32
N SER A 88 -9.94 4.60 -10.78
CA SER A 88 -10.54 5.66 -9.94
C SER A 88 -11.86 5.28 -9.30
N VAL A 89 -12.50 4.21 -9.74
CA VAL A 89 -13.78 3.74 -9.18
C VAL A 89 -13.63 2.37 -8.53
N PHE A 90 -13.19 1.37 -9.29
CA PHE A 90 -13.14 -0.01 -8.78
C PHE A 90 -12.06 -0.21 -7.72
N GLU A 91 -10.88 0.40 -7.87
CA GLU A 91 -9.81 0.29 -6.88
C GLU A 91 -10.21 0.89 -5.51
N PRO A 92 -10.75 2.12 -5.41
CA PRO A 92 -11.29 2.64 -4.15
C PRO A 92 -12.45 1.84 -3.59
N LEU A 93 -13.33 1.26 -4.42
CA LEU A 93 -14.40 0.37 -3.96
C LEU A 93 -13.82 -0.88 -3.28
N CYS A 94 -12.75 -1.46 -3.84
CA CYS A 94 -12.03 -2.55 -3.18
C CYS A 94 -11.48 -2.08 -1.81
N ALA A 95 -10.89 -0.90 -1.73
CA ALA A 95 -10.35 -0.38 -0.47
C ALA A 95 -11.46 -0.20 0.59
N ILE A 96 -12.59 0.40 0.23
CA ILE A 96 -13.73 0.60 1.14
C ILE A 96 -14.30 -0.74 1.64
N THR A 97 -14.34 -1.76 0.77
CA THR A 97 -14.95 -3.06 1.10
C THR A 97 -14.00 -3.94 1.92
N PHE A 98 -12.73 -4.01 1.53
CA PHE A 98 -11.78 -4.98 2.09
C PHE A 98 -10.96 -4.43 3.27
N ALA A 99 -10.74 -3.12 3.39
CA ALA A 99 -10.04 -2.57 4.53
C ALA A 99 -10.76 -2.83 5.88
N PRO A 100 -12.10 -2.70 6.01
CA PRO A 100 -12.80 -3.08 7.23
C PRO A 100 -12.71 -4.59 7.54
N LEU A 101 -12.65 -5.45 6.51
CA LEU A 101 -12.51 -6.89 6.66
C LEU A 101 -11.21 -7.26 7.37
N SER A 102 -10.13 -6.51 7.12
CA SER A 102 -8.86 -6.70 7.86
C SER A 102 -9.04 -6.54 9.37
N GLY A 103 -9.83 -5.55 9.80
CA GLY A 103 -10.15 -5.34 11.21
C GLY A 103 -10.92 -6.52 11.83
N LEU A 104 -11.82 -7.17 11.08
CA LEU A 104 -12.52 -8.37 11.53
C LEU A 104 -11.58 -9.56 11.64
N LEU A 105 -10.67 -9.73 10.69
CA LEU A 105 -9.66 -10.79 10.73
C LEU A 105 -8.70 -10.62 11.91
N LEU A 106 -8.26 -9.38 12.18
CA LEU A 106 -7.37 -9.04 13.29
C LEU A 106 -8.01 -9.24 14.69
N LYS A 107 -9.34 -9.28 14.79
CA LYS A 107 -10.03 -9.65 16.03
C LYS A 107 -9.93 -11.14 16.33
N LYS A 108 -9.83 -11.99 15.31
CA LYS A 108 -9.87 -13.46 15.45
C LYS A 108 -8.50 -14.11 15.36
N TYR A 109 -7.59 -13.54 14.60
CA TYR A 109 -6.29 -14.12 14.28
C TYR A 109 -5.14 -13.18 14.65
N SER A 110 -3.94 -13.72 14.80
CA SER A 110 -2.75 -12.92 15.07
C SER A 110 -2.41 -12.00 13.89
N ARG A 111 -1.89 -10.80 14.19
CA ARG A 111 -1.55 -9.79 13.18
C ARG A 111 -0.56 -10.36 12.14
N PHE A 112 0.45 -11.08 12.60
CA PHE A 112 1.44 -11.71 11.73
C PHE A 112 0.83 -12.78 10.82
N SER A 113 -0.04 -13.64 11.33
CA SER A 113 -0.70 -14.68 10.53
C SER A 113 -1.59 -14.08 9.45
N VAL A 114 -2.38 -13.04 9.78
CA VAL A 114 -3.23 -12.36 8.79
C VAL A 114 -2.36 -11.72 7.72
N THR A 115 -1.30 -11.01 8.11
CA THR A 115 -0.35 -10.39 7.16
C THR A 115 0.28 -11.43 6.24
N GLN A 116 0.70 -12.59 6.76
CA GLN A 116 1.24 -13.67 5.94
C GLN A 116 0.23 -14.19 4.93
N TRP A 117 -1.02 -14.46 5.33
CA TRP A 117 -2.07 -14.91 4.40
C TRP A 117 -2.34 -13.91 3.29
N VAL A 118 -2.35 -12.61 3.63
CA VAL A 118 -2.53 -11.55 2.65
C VAL A 118 -1.35 -11.49 1.67
N LEU A 119 -0.12 -11.61 2.15
CA LEU A 119 1.07 -11.65 1.29
C LEU A 119 1.04 -12.87 0.36
N PHE A 120 0.67 -14.06 0.85
CA PHE A 120 0.48 -15.23 -0.02
C PHE A 120 -0.60 -14.99 -1.08
N SER A 121 -1.70 -14.31 -0.72
CA SER A 121 -2.73 -13.95 -1.68
C SER A 121 -2.22 -12.95 -2.74
N GLN A 122 -1.29 -12.07 -2.39
CA GLN A 122 -0.63 -11.18 -3.36
C GLN A 122 0.26 -11.94 -4.33
N ILE A 123 1.00 -12.97 -3.88
CA ILE A 123 1.77 -13.83 -4.78
C ILE A 123 0.86 -14.45 -5.84
N PHE A 124 -0.31 -14.92 -5.43
CA PHE A 124 -1.32 -15.44 -6.39
C PHE A 124 -1.76 -14.36 -7.40
N ALA A 125 -2.00 -13.12 -6.94
CA ALA A 125 -2.31 -12.01 -7.84
C ALA A 125 -1.17 -11.76 -8.86
N PHE A 126 0.10 -11.80 -8.41
CA PHE A 126 1.25 -11.65 -9.31
C PHE A 126 1.34 -12.78 -10.34
N CYS A 127 1.05 -14.02 -9.95
CA CYS A 127 0.97 -15.15 -10.88
C CYS A 127 -0.13 -14.94 -11.94
N LEU A 128 -1.26 -14.32 -11.57
CA LEU A 128 -2.31 -13.98 -12.55
C LEU A 128 -1.86 -12.90 -13.54
N PHE A 129 -1.02 -11.94 -13.14
CA PHE A 129 -0.42 -11.00 -14.10
C PHE A 129 0.47 -11.73 -15.12
N ILE A 130 1.27 -12.70 -14.67
CA ILE A 130 2.09 -13.52 -15.56
C ILE A 130 1.21 -14.33 -16.51
N LEU A 131 0.19 -15.01 -15.96
CA LEU A 131 -0.75 -15.79 -16.76
C LEU A 131 -1.46 -14.93 -17.82
N PHE A 132 -1.88 -13.72 -17.44
CA PHE A 132 -2.50 -12.77 -18.36
C PHE A 132 -1.58 -12.45 -19.54
N GLU A 133 -0.29 -12.25 -19.31
CA GLU A 133 0.67 -11.93 -20.38
C GLU A 133 0.82 -13.07 -21.41
N TYR A 134 0.61 -14.31 -21.00
CA TYR A 134 0.71 -15.46 -21.90
C TYR A 134 -0.59 -15.81 -22.62
N VAL A 135 -1.75 -15.58 -22.01
CA VAL A 135 -3.03 -16.09 -22.50
C VAL A 135 -4.07 -15.00 -22.69
N GLY A 136 -3.95 -13.90 -21.96
CA GLY A 136 -5.02 -12.91 -21.83
C GLY A 136 -4.90 -11.71 -22.77
N THR A 137 -3.81 -11.58 -23.54
CA THR A 137 -3.57 -10.40 -24.39
C THR A 137 -4.59 -10.22 -25.51
N ASP A 138 -5.21 -11.31 -25.97
CA ASP A 138 -6.30 -11.26 -26.96
C ASP A 138 -7.61 -10.69 -26.38
N PHE A 139 -7.73 -10.68 -25.05
CA PHE A 139 -8.88 -10.18 -24.31
C PHE A 139 -8.43 -9.11 -23.30
N PRO A 140 -8.18 -7.86 -23.74
CA PRO A 140 -7.54 -6.81 -22.91
C PRO A 140 -8.23 -6.54 -21.57
N TYR A 141 -9.55 -6.73 -21.50
CA TYR A 141 -10.32 -6.49 -20.28
C TYR A 141 -10.04 -7.51 -19.17
N LEU A 142 -9.49 -8.69 -19.50
CA LEU A 142 -9.14 -9.70 -18.49
C LEU A 142 -8.04 -9.23 -17.53
N ILE A 143 -7.23 -8.23 -17.90
CA ILE A 143 -6.25 -7.63 -17.01
C ILE A 143 -6.89 -6.99 -15.76
N ALA A 144 -8.18 -6.65 -15.81
CA ALA A 144 -8.89 -6.14 -14.66
C ALA A 144 -8.91 -7.14 -13.48
N VAL A 145 -8.90 -8.44 -13.78
CA VAL A 145 -8.96 -9.50 -12.75
C VAL A 145 -7.73 -9.45 -11.82
N PRO A 146 -6.48 -9.55 -12.32
CA PRO A 146 -5.31 -9.44 -11.45
C PRO A 146 -5.17 -8.06 -10.82
N ILE A 147 -5.56 -6.96 -11.48
CA ILE A 147 -5.54 -5.61 -10.90
C ILE A 147 -6.47 -5.54 -9.70
N LEU A 148 -7.73 -5.97 -9.84
CA LEU A 148 -8.71 -5.93 -8.74
C LEU A 148 -8.28 -6.85 -7.59
N LEU A 149 -7.77 -8.05 -7.89
CA LEU A 149 -7.28 -8.96 -6.85
C LEU A 149 -6.10 -8.35 -6.08
N LEU A 150 -5.16 -7.71 -6.77
CA LEU A 150 -4.06 -7.00 -6.11
C LEU A 150 -4.56 -5.85 -5.26
N SER A 151 -5.53 -5.06 -5.74
CA SER A 151 -6.15 -3.97 -4.98
C SER A 151 -6.87 -4.46 -3.73
N MET A 152 -7.59 -5.59 -3.81
CA MET A 152 -8.25 -6.24 -2.67
C MET A 152 -7.22 -6.67 -1.60
N THR A 153 -6.16 -7.36 -2.02
CA THR A 153 -5.12 -7.83 -1.10
C THR A 153 -4.32 -6.66 -0.52
N TYR A 154 -4.07 -5.61 -1.29
CA TYR A 154 -3.42 -4.40 -0.81
C TYR A 154 -4.29 -3.67 0.23
N ALA A 155 -5.60 -3.58 0.00
CA ALA A 155 -6.55 -3.01 0.95
C ALA A 155 -6.62 -3.77 2.28
N LEU A 156 -6.39 -5.09 2.27
CA LEU A 156 -6.25 -5.90 3.47
C LEU A 156 -4.88 -5.71 4.15
N LEU A 157 -3.80 -5.60 3.36
CA LEU A 157 -2.43 -5.54 3.87
C LEU A 157 -2.14 -4.27 4.65
N VAL A 158 -2.57 -3.11 4.15
CA VAL A 158 -2.24 -1.80 4.74
C VAL A 158 -2.70 -1.69 6.20
N PRO A 159 -3.96 -1.98 6.58
CA PRO A 159 -4.38 -1.92 7.97
C PRO A 159 -3.69 -2.96 8.86
N CYS A 160 -3.40 -4.16 8.33
CA CYS A 160 -2.66 -5.19 9.07
C CYS A 160 -1.23 -4.73 9.38
N LEU A 161 -0.55 -4.16 8.39
CA LEU A 161 0.79 -3.62 8.57
C LEU A 161 0.81 -2.44 9.54
N LEU A 162 -0.15 -1.51 9.42
CA LEU A 162 -0.28 -0.38 10.34
C LEU A 162 -0.51 -0.84 11.78
N ALA A 163 -1.29 -1.91 12.00
CA ALA A 163 -1.48 -2.49 13.32
C ALA A 163 -0.16 -3.03 13.91
N ILE A 164 0.69 -3.65 13.09
CA ILE A 164 2.02 -4.11 13.52
C ILE A 164 2.96 -2.92 13.77
N ILE A 165 2.97 -1.93 12.88
CA ILE A 165 3.75 -0.70 13.02
C ILE A 165 3.44 0.02 14.35
N LEU A 166 2.15 0.08 14.71
CA LEU A 166 1.73 0.68 16.00
C LEU A 166 2.24 -0.10 17.21
N ASP A 167 2.37 -1.44 17.12
CA ASP A 167 2.96 -2.23 18.20
C ASP A 167 4.44 -1.93 18.42
N TYR A 168 5.16 -1.57 17.37
CA TYR A 168 6.57 -1.16 17.43
C TYR A 168 6.76 0.33 17.73
N SER A 169 5.69 1.12 17.75
CA SER A 169 5.73 2.54 18.05
C SER A 169 5.72 2.80 19.55
N SER A 170 6.43 3.83 20.01
CA SER A 170 6.42 4.22 21.42
C SER A 170 5.08 4.85 21.80
N LYS A 171 4.58 4.57 22.99
CA LYS A 171 3.30 5.13 23.49
C LYS A 171 3.30 6.67 23.48
N ALA A 172 4.42 7.29 23.79
CA ALA A 172 4.54 8.76 23.89
C ALA A 172 4.55 9.46 22.51
N TYR A 173 5.01 8.77 21.45
CA TYR A 173 5.15 9.34 20.10
C TYR A 173 4.58 8.42 19.03
N ALA A 174 3.50 7.71 19.34
CA ALA A 174 2.95 6.66 18.47
C ALA A 174 2.65 7.14 17.05
N THR A 175 2.08 8.32 16.89
CA THR A 175 1.77 8.92 15.58
C THR A 175 3.03 9.20 14.78
N LEU A 176 4.04 9.80 15.41
CA LEU A 176 5.30 10.13 14.73
C LEU A 176 6.06 8.86 14.34
N ASP A 177 6.23 7.95 15.30
CA ASP A 177 6.96 6.70 15.09
C ASP A 177 6.28 5.83 14.01
N SER A 178 4.94 5.76 13.99
CA SER A 178 4.21 5.01 12.97
C SER A 178 4.31 5.67 11.58
N SER A 179 4.22 7.00 11.50
CA SER A 179 4.40 7.73 10.25
C SER A 179 5.79 7.53 9.66
N LEU A 180 6.84 7.54 10.49
CA LEU A 180 8.21 7.29 10.06
C LEU A 180 8.37 5.88 9.47
N GLN A 181 7.86 4.86 10.17
CA GLN A 181 7.92 3.48 9.71
C GLN A 181 7.15 3.29 8.38
N PHE A 182 5.96 3.83 8.30
CA PHE A 182 5.14 3.73 7.08
C PHE A 182 5.77 4.48 5.90
N SER A 183 6.42 5.62 6.16
CA SER A 183 7.15 6.37 5.13
C SER A 183 8.32 5.57 4.54
N VAL A 184 9.01 4.77 5.35
CA VAL A 184 10.06 3.85 4.86
C VAL A 184 9.48 2.78 3.95
N ALA A 185 8.33 2.20 4.31
CA ALA A 185 7.66 1.20 3.49
C ALA A 185 7.21 1.79 2.13
N LEU A 186 6.65 2.99 2.14
CA LEU A 186 6.27 3.69 0.90
C LEU A 186 7.48 4.09 0.05
N LEU A 187 8.59 4.50 0.68
CA LEU A 187 9.83 4.80 -0.05
C LEU A 187 10.30 3.59 -0.86
N GLY A 188 10.26 2.39 -0.26
CA GLY A 188 10.57 1.14 -0.96
C GLY A 188 9.67 0.94 -2.18
N ALA A 189 8.35 1.13 -2.03
CA ALA A 189 7.39 1.01 -3.12
C ALA A 189 7.66 1.98 -4.27
N TYR A 190 7.88 3.26 -3.96
CA TYR A 190 8.11 4.29 -5.01
C TYR A 190 9.44 4.07 -5.74
N LEU A 191 10.52 3.74 -5.04
CA LEU A 191 11.80 3.42 -5.67
C LEU A 191 11.67 2.19 -6.57
N ALA A 192 10.99 1.15 -6.11
CA ALA A 192 10.73 -0.05 -6.89
C ALA A 192 9.86 0.24 -8.12
N GLY A 193 8.84 1.08 -7.99
CA GLY A 193 8.01 1.53 -9.11
C GLY A 193 8.82 2.25 -10.18
N PHE A 194 9.71 3.15 -9.77
CA PHE A 194 10.61 3.84 -10.70
C PHE A 194 11.54 2.88 -11.45
N ILE A 195 12.13 1.92 -10.72
CA ILE A 195 13.00 0.88 -11.30
C ILE A 195 12.19 0.00 -12.25
N SER A 196 10.97 -0.41 -11.85
CA SER A 196 10.07 -1.24 -12.65
C SER A 196 9.80 -0.65 -14.03
N LEU A 197 9.49 0.65 -14.12
CA LEU A 197 9.25 1.32 -15.41
C LEU A 197 10.47 1.27 -16.35
N ARG A 198 11.68 1.37 -15.79
CA ARG A 198 12.90 1.20 -16.59
C ARG A 198 13.10 -0.23 -17.06
N LEU A 199 12.86 -1.20 -16.16
CA LEU A 199 12.98 -2.62 -16.50
C LEU A 199 11.95 -3.06 -17.55
N ILE A 200 10.73 -2.54 -17.49
CA ILE A 200 9.69 -2.80 -18.50
C ILE A 200 10.14 -2.34 -19.88
N ASN A 201 10.75 -1.15 -19.98
CA ASN A 201 11.22 -0.64 -21.24
C ASN A 201 12.36 -1.45 -21.87
N THR A 202 13.15 -2.16 -21.03
CA THR A 202 14.31 -2.96 -21.52
C THR A 202 13.98 -4.43 -21.69
N TRP A 203 13.21 -5.02 -20.76
CA TRP A 203 12.98 -6.47 -20.67
C TRP A 203 11.51 -6.88 -20.86
N GLY A 204 10.61 -5.91 -20.99
CA GLY A 204 9.16 -6.15 -21.14
C GLY A 204 8.44 -6.48 -19.85
N TYR A 205 7.11 -6.54 -19.93
CA TYR A 205 6.21 -6.75 -18.77
C TYR A 205 6.36 -8.14 -18.15
N VAL A 206 6.44 -9.20 -18.99
CA VAL A 206 6.55 -10.60 -18.54
C VAL A 206 7.72 -10.79 -17.59
N THR A 207 8.91 -10.29 -17.99
CA THR A 207 10.13 -10.42 -17.18
C THR A 207 9.98 -9.71 -15.83
N VAL A 208 9.40 -8.52 -15.83
CA VAL A 208 9.19 -7.76 -14.59
C VAL A 208 8.21 -8.47 -13.67
N TYR A 209 7.13 -9.04 -14.18
CA TYR A 209 6.16 -9.79 -13.36
C TYR A 209 6.78 -11.08 -12.79
N TRP A 210 7.68 -11.75 -13.51
CA TRP A 210 8.46 -12.87 -12.97
C TRP A 210 9.39 -12.43 -11.84
N ILE A 211 10.09 -11.30 -11.99
CA ILE A 211 10.93 -10.72 -10.93
C ILE A 211 10.07 -10.43 -9.70
N VAL A 212 8.91 -9.80 -9.88
CA VAL A 212 7.98 -9.48 -8.79
C VAL A 212 7.52 -10.75 -8.07
N ALA A 213 7.10 -11.78 -8.79
CA ALA A 213 6.64 -13.03 -8.20
C ALA A 213 7.73 -13.80 -7.44
N THR A 214 9.01 -13.62 -7.81
CA THR A 214 10.15 -14.25 -7.12
C THR A 214 10.64 -13.48 -5.90
N ILE A 215 10.38 -12.16 -5.84
CA ILE A 215 10.75 -11.31 -4.70
C ILE A 215 9.66 -11.32 -3.61
N ALA A 216 8.40 -11.53 -4.00
CA ALA A 216 7.24 -11.52 -3.11
C ALA A 216 7.17 -12.75 -2.20
#